data_82da30d42bd19e6adce63c7c6d45879c
#
_entry.id   82da30d42bd19e6adce63c7c6d45879c
#
_cell.length_a   1.000
_cell.length_b   1.000
_cell.length_c   1.000
_cell.angle_alpha   90.00
_cell.angle_beta   90.00
_cell.angle_gamma   90.00
#
_symmetry.space_group_name_H-M   'P 1'
#
loop_
_entity.id
_entity.type
_entity.pdbx_description
1 polymer ?
#
loop_
_entity_poly.entity_id
_entity_poly.type
_entity_poly.pdbx_seq_one_letter_code
_entity_poly.pdbx_strand_id
1 'polypeptide(L)'
;MKEILPRLPTIPNDEFVYFEPFLGGGALFFELESRGKIKTAHLSDINPELILCYLTIQTSVEMVIGELQHIENKFPKRDAYRKKFFYRIREKWNDKLCEDIAQFTPKKAAKRVAMTIFLNKTCFNGLFRVNSKGRFNVPYGYYKKPSFVNKTNLKAVSEALQCANISCHPYSSIVLELKSNFVYFDPPYRPLTTSSSFTSYSKSGFNDVNQKQLAKFVQVISDKSFIMLSNSDPKNTDQNDDFFDELYNKFNIIRILAPRSINSDGEGRGKIPEILVTNY
;
A
#
# COMPACT_ATOMS: atom_id res chain seq x y z
N MET A 1 13.20 -1.55 2.23
CA MET A 1 13.79 -1.16 3.54
C MET A 1 15.32 -1.10 3.52
N LYS A 2 16.07 -2.16 3.16
CA LYS A 2 17.55 -2.12 3.18
C LYS A 2 18.17 -0.99 2.36
N GLU A 3 17.55 -0.60 1.26
CA GLU A 3 18.02 0.48 0.38
C GLU A 3 17.44 1.85 0.76
N ILE A 4 16.27 1.90 1.39
CA ILE A 4 15.59 3.15 1.77
C ILE A 4 16.17 3.73 3.07
N LEU A 5 16.26 2.92 4.13
CA LEU A 5 16.65 3.41 5.45
C LEU A 5 18.03 4.12 5.50
N PRO A 6 19.09 3.63 4.83
CA PRO A 6 20.37 4.32 4.81
C PRO A 6 20.36 5.67 4.06
N ARG A 7 19.29 5.94 3.33
CA ARG A 7 19.13 7.11 2.47
C ARG A 7 18.03 8.06 2.96
N LEU A 8 17.61 7.92 4.21
CA LEU A 8 16.69 8.88 4.83
C LEU A 8 17.36 10.24 4.95
N PRO A 9 16.61 11.35 4.82
CA PRO A 9 17.18 12.67 5.03
C PRO A 9 17.62 12.86 6.48
N THR A 10 18.69 13.65 6.67
CA THR A 10 19.12 14.08 8.00
C THR A 10 18.33 15.31 8.41
N ILE A 11 17.64 15.24 9.53
CA ILE A 11 16.84 16.34 10.06
C ILE A 11 17.19 16.64 11.52
N PRO A 12 16.96 17.90 11.98
CA PRO A 12 17.08 18.22 13.39
C PRO A 12 16.10 17.37 14.22
N ASN A 13 16.59 16.90 15.40
CA ASN A 13 15.82 16.05 16.33
C ASN A 13 15.42 14.65 15.80
N ASP A 14 15.84 14.28 14.59
CA ASP A 14 15.66 12.96 14.01
C ASP A 14 14.20 12.46 13.92
N GLU A 15 13.22 13.38 13.94
CA GLU A 15 11.78 13.10 13.84
C GLU A 15 11.14 13.86 12.68
N PHE A 16 10.38 13.14 11.85
CA PHE A 16 9.69 13.69 10.69
C PHE A 16 8.24 14.08 10.98
N VAL A 17 7.76 15.13 10.28
CA VAL A 17 6.36 15.18 9.85
C VAL A 17 6.28 14.40 8.54
N TYR A 18 5.73 13.19 8.60
CA TYR A 18 5.81 12.19 7.55
C TYR A 18 4.57 12.18 6.66
N PHE A 19 4.76 12.08 5.36
CA PHE A 19 3.67 11.98 4.37
C PHE A 19 3.86 10.77 3.47
N GLU A 20 2.84 9.93 3.36
CA GLU A 20 2.80 8.77 2.45
C GLU A 20 1.49 8.76 1.66
N PRO A 21 1.43 9.44 0.48
CA PRO A 21 0.19 9.65 -0.27
C PRO A 21 -0.19 8.48 -1.21
N PHE A 22 0.64 7.47 -1.28
CA PHE A 22 0.37 6.17 -1.89
C PHE A 22 0.59 5.10 -0.83
N LEU A 23 -0.26 5.12 0.21
CA LEU A 23 -0.04 4.35 1.44
C LEU A 23 0.12 2.85 1.18
N GLY A 24 -0.69 2.27 0.29
CA GLY A 24 -0.62 0.84 0.01
C GLY A 24 -0.53 0.01 1.29
N GLY A 25 0.54 -0.75 1.46
CA GLY A 25 0.80 -1.55 2.67
C GLY A 25 1.40 -0.79 3.85
N GLY A 26 1.76 0.49 3.70
CA GLY A 26 2.36 1.33 4.75
C GLY A 26 3.71 0.84 5.26
N ALA A 27 4.46 0.12 4.44
CA ALA A 27 5.66 -0.57 4.91
C ALA A 27 6.74 0.39 5.45
N LEU A 28 6.90 1.56 4.81
CA LEU A 28 7.87 2.56 5.28
C LEU A 28 7.34 3.29 6.53
N PHE A 29 6.06 3.64 6.56
CA PHE A 29 5.44 4.23 7.74
C PHE A 29 5.67 3.38 8.99
N PHE A 30 5.30 2.10 8.97
CA PHE A 30 5.45 1.22 10.14
C PHE A 30 6.92 1.01 10.54
N GLU A 31 7.83 0.96 9.60
CA GLU A 31 9.26 0.87 9.89
C GLU A 31 9.80 2.13 10.56
N LEU A 32 9.43 3.32 10.06
CA LEU A 32 9.87 4.59 10.63
C LEU A 32 9.23 4.85 12.01
N GLU A 33 7.97 4.53 12.17
CA GLU A 33 7.24 4.65 13.43
C GLU A 33 7.88 3.77 14.51
N SER A 34 8.14 2.50 14.21
CA SER A 34 8.77 1.56 15.15
C SER A 34 10.18 1.97 15.58
N ARG A 35 10.84 2.87 14.83
CA ARG A 35 12.14 3.46 15.13
C ARG A 35 12.06 4.80 15.86
N GLY A 36 10.85 5.28 16.17
CA GLY A 36 10.64 6.59 16.77
C GLY A 36 11.04 7.76 15.87
N LYS A 37 10.97 7.58 14.53
CA LYS A 37 11.34 8.61 13.54
C LYS A 37 10.19 9.52 13.13
N ILE A 38 8.97 9.22 13.55
CA ILE A 38 7.77 9.96 13.16
C ILE A 38 7.19 10.71 14.35
N LYS A 39 7.11 12.03 14.22
CA LYS A 39 6.38 12.90 15.14
C LYS A 39 4.89 12.88 14.86
N THR A 40 4.51 13.02 13.59
CA THR A 40 3.14 12.99 13.08
C THR A 40 3.18 12.44 11.67
N ALA A 41 2.21 11.60 11.31
CA ALA A 41 2.07 11.08 9.95
C ALA A 41 0.79 11.58 9.28
N HIS A 42 0.88 11.82 7.97
CA HIS A 42 -0.25 12.08 7.07
C HIS A 42 -0.27 10.96 6.01
N LEU A 43 -1.16 10.01 6.20
CA LEU A 43 -1.26 8.81 5.37
C LEU A 43 -2.48 8.91 4.47
N SER A 44 -2.30 8.74 3.16
CA SER A 44 -3.44 8.79 2.24
C SER A 44 -3.32 7.79 1.09
N ASP A 45 -4.45 7.44 0.54
CA ASP A 45 -4.58 6.61 -0.66
C ASP A 45 -5.90 6.95 -1.34
N ILE A 46 -5.99 6.73 -2.65
CA ILE A 46 -7.24 6.90 -3.41
C ILE A 46 -8.19 5.70 -3.24
N ASN A 47 -7.72 4.60 -2.65
CA ASN A 47 -8.51 3.39 -2.47
C ASN A 47 -9.32 3.44 -1.16
N PRO A 48 -10.64 3.68 -1.21
CA PRO A 48 -11.46 3.81 -0.02
C PRO A 48 -11.55 2.52 0.81
N GLU A 49 -11.42 1.34 0.19
CA GLU A 49 -11.40 0.07 0.93
C GLU A 49 -10.15 -0.06 1.80
N LEU A 50 -9.01 0.41 1.30
CA LEU A 50 -7.76 0.41 2.04
C LEU A 50 -7.82 1.40 3.19
N ILE A 51 -8.25 2.63 2.93
CA ILE A 51 -8.39 3.66 3.96
C ILE A 51 -9.42 3.27 5.02
N LEU A 52 -10.54 2.64 4.63
CA LEU A 52 -11.50 2.08 5.58
C LEU A 52 -10.83 1.06 6.52
N CYS A 53 -9.92 0.21 6.00
CA CYS A 53 -9.18 -0.75 6.82
C CYS A 53 -8.32 -0.03 7.87
N TYR A 54 -7.52 0.94 7.46
CA TYR A 54 -6.64 1.68 8.36
C TYR A 54 -7.42 2.46 9.42
N LEU A 55 -8.42 3.25 9.02
CA LEU A 55 -9.26 4.03 9.95
C LEU A 55 -10.00 3.12 10.95
N THR A 56 -10.51 1.97 10.49
CA THR A 56 -11.24 1.06 11.38
C THR A 56 -10.29 0.36 12.36
N ILE A 57 -9.08 0.00 11.93
CA ILE A 57 -8.08 -0.58 12.84
C ILE A 57 -7.60 0.47 13.83
N GLN A 58 -7.37 1.71 13.40
CA GLN A 58 -6.99 2.83 14.27
C GLN A 58 -8.02 3.06 15.39
N THR A 59 -9.31 3.08 15.04
CA THR A 59 -10.37 3.54 15.96
C THR A 59 -11.16 2.42 16.64
N SER A 60 -11.17 1.20 16.10
CA SER A 60 -12.10 0.14 16.50
C SER A 60 -11.49 -1.27 16.38
N VAL A 61 -10.21 -1.43 16.70
CA VAL A 61 -9.45 -2.68 16.51
C VAL A 61 -10.10 -3.89 17.21
N GLU A 62 -10.67 -3.72 18.40
CA GLU A 62 -11.32 -4.82 19.13
C GLU A 62 -12.57 -5.33 18.39
N MET A 63 -13.32 -4.45 17.74
CA MET A 63 -14.44 -4.86 16.89
C MET A 63 -13.96 -5.66 15.68
N VAL A 64 -12.85 -5.25 15.05
CA VAL A 64 -12.24 -5.99 13.92
C VAL A 64 -11.80 -7.38 14.38
N ILE A 65 -11.13 -7.48 15.52
CA ILE A 65 -10.70 -8.75 16.11
C ILE A 65 -11.91 -9.66 16.38
N GLY A 66 -12.98 -9.12 16.96
CA GLY A 66 -14.22 -9.87 17.23
C GLY A 66 -14.87 -10.42 15.96
N GLU A 67 -14.95 -9.61 14.90
CA GLU A 67 -15.51 -10.04 13.61
C GLU A 67 -14.60 -11.07 12.91
N LEU A 68 -13.27 -10.94 13.00
CA LEU A 68 -12.33 -11.95 12.50
C LEU A 68 -12.47 -13.27 13.24
N GLN A 69 -12.60 -13.26 14.57
CA GLN A 69 -12.85 -14.45 15.36
C GLN A 69 -14.19 -15.10 15.01
N HIS A 70 -15.21 -14.30 14.75
CA HIS A 70 -16.49 -14.81 14.28
C HIS A 70 -16.38 -15.54 12.91
N ILE A 71 -15.56 -15.01 12.00
CA ILE A 71 -15.24 -15.69 10.72
C ILE A 71 -14.47 -16.97 11.01
N GLU A 72 -13.46 -16.95 11.89
CA GLU A 72 -12.62 -18.09 12.25
C GLU A 72 -13.43 -19.23 12.86
N ASN A 73 -14.34 -18.94 13.79
CA ASN A 73 -15.23 -19.92 14.42
C ASN A 73 -16.14 -20.62 13.40
N LYS A 74 -16.47 -19.96 12.28
CA LYS A 74 -17.28 -20.51 11.19
C LYS A 74 -16.46 -21.14 10.08
N PHE A 75 -15.14 -20.95 10.10
CA PHE A 75 -14.27 -21.45 9.05
C PHE A 75 -14.18 -22.97 9.07
N PRO A 76 -14.47 -23.68 7.97
CA PRO A 76 -14.55 -25.13 7.98
C PRO A 76 -13.21 -25.80 8.27
N LYS A 77 -13.22 -26.84 9.12
CA LYS A 77 -12.03 -27.67 9.39
C LYS A 77 -11.62 -28.49 8.16
N ARG A 78 -12.61 -28.98 7.37
CA ARG A 78 -12.37 -29.81 6.16
C ARG A 78 -12.11 -28.94 4.93
N ASP A 79 -11.01 -29.17 4.25
CA ASP A 79 -10.57 -28.40 3.06
C ASP A 79 -11.63 -28.32 1.96
N ALA A 80 -12.38 -29.39 1.72
CA ALA A 80 -13.45 -29.45 0.71
C ALA A 80 -14.49 -28.32 0.87
N TYR A 81 -14.73 -27.85 2.11
CA TYR A 81 -15.72 -26.79 2.40
C TYR A 81 -15.10 -25.39 2.48
N ARG A 82 -13.76 -25.27 2.65
CA ARG A 82 -13.05 -23.99 2.79
C ARG A 82 -13.17 -23.13 1.55
N LYS A 83 -13.01 -23.75 0.36
CA LYS A 83 -13.19 -23.07 -0.93
C LYS A 83 -14.59 -22.47 -1.06
N LYS A 84 -15.64 -23.22 -0.74
CA LYS A 84 -17.04 -22.74 -0.78
C LYS A 84 -17.26 -21.61 0.24
N PHE A 85 -16.68 -21.73 1.43
CA PHE A 85 -16.75 -20.67 2.45
C PHE A 85 -16.07 -19.39 1.98
N PHE A 86 -14.86 -19.47 1.41
CA PHE A 86 -14.13 -18.34 0.84
C PHE A 86 -14.95 -17.59 -0.20
N TYR A 87 -15.50 -18.31 -1.18
CA TYR A 87 -16.30 -17.68 -2.24
C TYR A 87 -17.58 -17.03 -1.70
N ARG A 88 -18.22 -17.61 -0.70
CA ARG A 88 -19.38 -16.99 -0.03
C ARG A 88 -19.02 -15.67 0.66
N ILE A 89 -17.86 -15.60 1.32
CA ILE A 89 -17.39 -14.34 1.92
C ILE A 89 -17.04 -13.34 0.82
N ARG A 90 -16.38 -13.79 -0.28
CA ARG A 90 -16.04 -12.94 -1.42
C ARG A 90 -17.27 -12.34 -2.10
N GLU A 91 -18.32 -13.11 -2.28
CA GLU A 91 -19.61 -12.62 -2.80
C GLU A 91 -20.19 -11.54 -1.88
N LYS A 92 -20.28 -11.80 -0.56
CA LYS A 92 -20.74 -10.80 0.40
C LYS A 92 -19.92 -9.53 0.41
N TRP A 93 -18.62 -9.65 0.21
CA TRP A 93 -17.72 -8.51 0.09
C TRP A 93 -18.01 -7.74 -1.20
N ASN A 94 -18.26 -8.44 -2.30
CA ASN A 94 -18.54 -7.88 -3.61
C ASN A 94 -19.97 -7.30 -3.78
N ASP A 95 -20.92 -7.65 -2.91
CA ASP A 95 -22.31 -7.17 -2.99
C ASP A 95 -22.42 -5.67 -2.67
N LYS A 96 -21.53 -5.14 -1.83
CA LYS A 96 -21.51 -3.74 -1.46
C LYS A 96 -20.08 -3.22 -1.41
N LEU A 97 -19.68 -2.44 -2.41
CA LEU A 97 -18.37 -1.80 -2.45
C LEU A 97 -18.32 -0.59 -1.54
N CYS A 98 -17.14 -0.25 -1.05
CA CYS A 98 -16.89 0.97 -0.31
C CYS A 98 -16.63 2.10 -1.32
N GLU A 99 -17.67 2.86 -1.63
CA GLU A 99 -17.55 4.05 -2.48
C GLU A 99 -17.34 5.31 -1.64
N ASP A 100 -17.94 5.32 -0.44
CA ASP A 100 -17.79 6.38 0.54
C ASP A 100 -17.65 5.78 1.96
N ILE A 101 -16.55 6.12 2.60
CA ILE A 101 -16.21 5.64 3.95
C ILE A 101 -17.24 6.11 4.99
N ALA A 102 -17.79 7.32 4.84
CA ALA A 102 -18.75 7.90 5.77
C ALA A 102 -20.06 7.10 5.89
N GLN A 103 -20.35 6.23 4.91
CA GLN A 103 -21.54 5.36 4.95
C GLN A 103 -21.42 4.18 5.93
N PHE A 104 -20.23 3.96 6.48
CA PHE A 104 -19.98 2.83 7.37
C PHE A 104 -20.08 3.23 8.83
N THR A 105 -21.06 2.66 9.54
CA THR A 105 -21.04 2.68 11.01
C THR A 105 -19.87 1.82 11.51
N PRO A 106 -19.30 2.05 12.73
CA PRO A 106 -18.16 1.30 13.25
C PRO A 106 -18.32 -0.22 13.14
N LYS A 107 -19.52 -0.75 13.46
CA LYS A 107 -19.84 -2.17 13.35
C LYS A 107 -19.82 -2.68 11.90
N LYS A 108 -20.35 -1.92 10.95
CA LYS A 108 -20.34 -2.30 9.52
C LYS A 108 -18.93 -2.23 8.97
N ALA A 109 -18.15 -1.21 9.36
CA ALA A 109 -16.75 -1.07 9.00
C ALA A 109 -15.92 -2.25 9.52
N ALA A 110 -16.01 -2.58 10.81
CA ALA A 110 -15.30 -3.72 11.41
C ALA A 110 -15.59 -5.03 10.68
N LYS A 111 -16.86 -5.30 10.36
CA LYS A 111 -17.25 -6.47 9.58
C LYS A 111 -16.68 -6.47 8.17
N ARG A 112 -16.68 -5.31 7.49
CA ARG A 112 -16.09 -5.14 6.16
C ARG A 112 -14.60 -5.41 6.18
N VAL A 113 -13.88 -4.79 7.10
CA VAL A 113 -12.44 -4.93 7.30
C VAL A 113 -12.06 -6.37 7.65
N ALA A 114 -12.81 -7.04 8.52
CA ALA A 114 -12.59 -8.45 8.82
C ALA A 114 -12.73 -9.35 7.58
N MET A 115 -13.71 -9.10 6.71
CA MET A 115 -13.84 -9.81 5.44
C MET A 115 -12.66 -9.52 4.50
N THR A 116 -12.19 -8.26 4.42
CA THR A 116 -11.03 -7.87 3.62
C THR A 116 -9.76 -8.58 4.07
N ILE A 117 -9.48 -8.60 5.38
CA ILE A 117 -8.33 -9.30 5.96
C ILE A 117 -8.43 -10.81 5.71
N PHE A 118 -9.61 -11.42 5.95
CA PHE A 118 -9.83 -12.83 5.67
C PHE A 118 -9.57 -13.18 4.20
N LEU A 119 -10.13 -12.42 3.26
CA LEU A 119 -9.96 -12.65 1.83
C LEU A 119 -8.49 -12.52 1.42
N ASN A 120 -7.81 -11.47 1.86
CA ASN A 120 -6.38 -11.26 1.56
C ASN A 120 -5.51 -12.39 2.12
N LYS A 121 -5.73 -12.81 3.36
CA LYS A 121 -4.94 -13.87 4.01
C LYS A 121 -5.23 -15.29 3.52
N THR A 122 -6.34 -15.50 2.80
CA THR A 122 -6.76 -16.84 2.34
C THR A 122 -6.84 -16.95 0.82
N CYS A 123 -6.66 -15.87 0.07
CA CYS A 123 -6.60 -15.88 -1.39
C CYS A 123 -5.22 -16.30 -1.90
N PHE A 124 -5.15 -16.59 -3.19
CA PHE A 124 -3.91 -16.99 -3.87
C PHE A 124 -2.83 -15.89 -3.73
N ASN A 125 -1.66 -16.28 -3.23
CA ASN A 125 -0.48 -15.42 -2.96
C ASN A 125 -0.75 -14.19 -2.08
N GLY A 126 -1.84 -14.14 -1.31
CA GLY A 126 -2.14 -12.99 -0.47
C GLY A 126 -2.38 -11.68 -1.24
N LEU A 127 -2.79 -11.77 -2.50
CA LEU A 127 -2.96 -10.61 -3.38
C LEU A 127 -4.29 -9.90 -3.08
N PHE A 128 -4.24 -8.58 -2.90
CA PHE A 128 -5.46 -7.77 -2.99
C PHE A 128 -5.60 -7.27 -4.43
N ARG A 129 -6.61 -7.75 -5.14
CA ARG A 129 -6.87 -7.34 -6.53
C ARG A 129 -8.37 -7.27 -6.79
N VAL A 130 -8.78 -6.20 -7.46
CA VAL A 130 -10.15 -6.00 -7.92
C VAL A 130 -10.20 -5.92 -9.45
N ASN A 131 -11.34 -6.26 -10.03
CA ASN A 131 -11.57 -6.06 -11.47
C ASN A 131 -11.99 -4.61 -11.76
N SER A 132 -12.23 -4.27 -13.04
CA SER A 132 -12.66 -2.92 -13.47
C SER A 132 -13.94 -2.41 -12.80
N LYS A 133 -14.77 -3.32 -12.26
CA LYS A 133 -15.98 -2.98 -11.48
C LYS A 133 -15.71 -2.83 -9.99
N GLY A 134 -14.44 -2.86 -9.52
CA GLY A 134 -14.06 -2.78 -8.12
C GLY A 134 -14.33 -4.06 -7.31
N ARG A 135 -14.68 -5.18 -7.93
CA ARG A 135 -14.99 -6.45 -7.25
C ARG A 135 -13.72 -7.27 -7.04
N PHE A 136 -13.53 -7.77 -5.83
CA PHE A 136 -12.42 -8.69 -5.49
C PHE A 136 -12.48 -9.94 -6.36
N ASN A 137 -11.41 -10.26 -7.09
CA ASN A 137 -11.40 -11.32 -8.09
C ASN A 137 -10.28 -12.36 -7.93
N VAL A 138 -9.49 -12.30 -6.85
CA VAL A 138 -8.45 -13.30 -6.59
C VAL A 138 -9.08 -14.63 -6.17
N PRO A 139 -8.59 -15.78 -6.67
CA PRO A 139 -9.11 -17.09 -6.30
C PRO A 139 -8.66 -17.52 -4.90
N TYR A 140 -9.26 -18.57 -4.36
CA TYR A 140 -8.86 -19.21 -3.10
C TYR A 140 -7.43 -19.79 -3.18
N GLY A 141 -6.62 -19.58 -2.12
CA GLY A 141 -5.18 -19.90 -2.09
C GLY A 141 -4.81 -21.30 -1.62
N TYR A 142 -5.79 -22.14 -1.23
CA TYR A 142 -5.57 -23.54 -0.80
C TYR A 142 -4.56 -23.73 0.34
N TYR A 143 -4.45 -22.77 1.26
CA TYR A 143 -3.55 -22.90 2.42
C TYR A 143 -4.01 -24.01 3.38
N LYS A 144 -3.07 -24.88 3.78
CA LYS A 144 -3.36 -25.99 4.72
C LYS A 144 -3.81 -25.48 6.11
N LYS A 145 -3.13 -24.44 6.61
CA LYS A 145 -3.41 -23.82 7.93
C LYS A 145 -3.40 -22.30 7.78
N PRO A 146 -4.44 -21.69 7.17
CA PRO A 146 -4.46 -20.25 7.05
C PRO A 146 -4.61 -19.60 8.43
N SER A 147 -3.76 -18.62 8.74
CA SER A 147 -3.83 -17.79 9.93
C SER A 147 -4.24 -16.38 9.49
N PHE A 148 -5.43 -15.96 9.87
CA PHE A 148 -5.95 -14.63 9.52
C PHE A 148 -6.40 -13.83 10.75
N VAL A 149 -6.36 -14.42 11.94
CA VAL A 149 -6.59 -13.72 13.21
C VAL A 149 -5.25 -13.57 13.93
N ASN A 150 -4.61 -12.43 13.80
CA ASN A 150 -3.41 -12.07 14.53
C ASN A 150 -3.69 -10.87 15.42
N LYS A 151 -4.20 -11.11 16.63
CA LYS A 151 -4.61 -10.07 17.58
C LYS A 151 -3.44 -9.16 17.97
N THR A 152 -2.29 -9.75 18.26
CA THR A 152 -1.10 -8.99 18.66
C THR A 152 -0.68 -8.01 17.58
N ASN A 153 -0.60 -8.46 16.32
CA ASN A 153 -0.26 -7.58 15.21
C ASN A 153 -1.32 -6.49 14.98
N LEU A 154 -2.63 -6.84 15.05
CA LEU A 154 -3.69 -5.85 14.86
C LEU A 154 -3.65 -4.74 15.92
N LYS A 155 -3.38 -5.10 17.19
CA LYS A 155 -3.21 -4.12 18.26
C LYS A 155 -1.96 -3.26 18.06
N ALA A 156 -0.83 -3.85 17.71
CA ALA A 156 0.39 -3.10 17.39
C ALA A 156 0.19 -2.13 16.22
N VAL A 157 -0.51 -2.56 15.16
CA VAL A 157 -0.88 -1.69 14.04
C VAL A 157 -1.80 -0.55 14.49
N SER A 158 -2.81 -0.84 15.34
CA SER A 158 -3.69 0.19 15.88
C SER A 158 -2.94 1.23 16.72
N GLU A 159 -1.97 0.79 17.51
CA GLU A 159 -1.11 1.66 18.33
C GLU A 159 -0.23 2.54 17.44
N ALA A 160 0.47 1.96 16.49
CA ALA A 160 1.32 2.70 15.55
C ALA A 160 0.54 3.79 14.78
N LEU A 161 -0.71 3.52 14.43
CA LEU A 161 -1.56 4.46 13.70
C LEU A 161 -2.02 5.67 14.56
N GLN A 162 -1.82 5.69 15.88
CA GLN A 162 -2.30 6.80 16.73
C GLN A 162 -1.60 8.14 16.42
N CYS A 163 -0.38 8.12 15.88
CA CYS A 163 0.31 9.34 15.44
C CYS A 163 -0.10 9.79 14.02
N ALA A 164 -1.04 9.08 13.36
CA ALA A 164 -1.34 9.29 11.96
C ALA A 164 -2.72 9.93 11.71
N ASN A 165 -2.75 10.94 10.83
CA ASN A 165 -3.94 11.47 10.18
C ASN A 165 -4.16 10.68 8.87
N ILE A 166 -5.24 9.93 8.78
CA ILE A 166 -5.52 9.02 7.66
C ILE A 166 -6.69 9.56 6.84
N SER A 167 -6.53 9.62 5.52
CA SER A 167 -7.53 10.22 4.64
C SER A 167 -7.59 9.57 3.26
N CYS A 168 -8.78 9.62 2.63
CA CYS A 168 -9.00 9.09 1.29
C CYS A 168 -8.99 10.24 0.28
N HIS A 169 -7.82 10.52 -0.30
CA HIS A 169 -7.66 11.56 -1.31
C HIS A 169 -6.45 11.30 -2.21
N PRO A 170 -6.36 11.92 -3.39
CA PRO A 170 -5.20 11.79 -4.27
C PRO A 170 -3.96 12.50 -3.68
N TYR A 171 -2.77 12.08 -4.12
CA TYR A 171 -1.49 12.66 -3.72
C TYR A 171 -1.42 14.19 -3.91
N SER A 172 -2.11 14.71 -4.91
CA SER A 172 -2.13 16.15 -5.22
C SER A 172 -2.85 17.02 -4.19
N SER A 173 -3.54 16.42 -3.23
CA SER A 173 -4.24 17.12 -2.16
C SER A 173 -3.40 17.33 -0.90
N ILE A 174 -2.12 16.94 -0.90
CA ILE A 174 -1.22 17.17 0.22
C ILE A 174 -1.00 18.65 0.41
N VAL A 175 -1.13 19.12 1.65
CA VAL A 175 -0.77 20.47 2.08
C VAL A 175 0.44 20.38 3.01
N LEU A 176 1.52 21.05 2.64
CA LEU A 176 2.76 21.12 3.41
C LEU A 176 2.89 22.48 4.11
N GLU A 177 2.84 22.47 5.42
CA GLU A 177 2.87 23.69 6.22
C GLU A 177 4.28 24.05 6.73
N LEU A 178 5.19 23.06 6.86
CA LEU A 178 6.50 23.20 7.50
C LEU A 178 7.63 22.72 6.59
N LYS A 179 8.86 23.21 6.87
CA LYS A 179 10.09 22.79 6.13
C LYS A 179 10.66 21.43 6.53
N SER A 180 10.19 20.81 7.61
CA SER A 180 10.72 19.53 8.12
C SER A 180 9.86 18.33 7.70
N ASN A 181 9.21 18.43 6.55
CA ASN A 181 8.39 17.35 6.03
C ASN A 181 9.26 16.34 5.27
N PHE A 182 8.98 15.05 5.49
CA PHE A 182 9.49 13.99 4.66
C PHE A 182 8.31 13.33 3.91
N VAL A 183 8.32 13.41 2.59
CA VAL A 183 7.27 12.85 1.73
C VAL A 183 7.84 11.65 0.98
N TYR A 184 7.25 10.49 1.18
CA TYR A 184 7.60 9.27 0.46
C TYR A 184 6.51 8.93 -0.55
N PHE A 185 6.88 8.83 -1.82
CA PHE A 185 6.01 8.41 -2.91
C PHE A 185 6.35 7.00 -3.36
N ASP A 186 5.38 6.07 -3.24
CA ASP A 186 5.44 4.71 -3.79
C ASP A 186 4.26 4.50 -4.76
N PRO A 187 4.25 5.24 -5.89
CA PRO A 187 3.15 5.18 -6.85
C PRO A 187 3.10 3.80 -7.53
N PRO A 188 1.99 3.44 -8.19
CA PRO A 188 1.99 2.30 -9.07
C PRO A 188 3.13 2.42 -10.10
N TYR A 189 4.01 1.42 -10.14
CA TYR A 189 5.22 1.44 -10.96
C TYR A 189 4.89 1.44 -12.46
N ARG A 190 5.70 2.15 -13.22
CA ARG A 190 5.62 2.12 -14.68
C ARG A 190 5.86 0.68 -15.17
N PRO A 191 4.94 0.09 -15.96
CA PRO A 191 5.14 -1.24 -16.49
C PRO A 191 6.37 -1.32 -17.40
N LEU A 192 7.26 -2.28 -17.16
CA LEU A 192 8.45 -2.51 -18.01
C LEU A 192 8.14 -3.27 -19.29
N THR A 193 7.01 -4.00 -19.34
CA THR A 193 6.56 -4.77 -20.50
C THR A 193 5.05 -4.62 -20.68
N THR A 194 4.55 -4.79 -21.88
CA THR A 194 3.10 -4.77 -22.19
C THR A 194 2.31 -5.82 -21.39
N SER A 195 2.92 -6.96 -21.06
CA SER A 195 2.30 -8.01 -20.26
C SER A 195 2.23 -7.67 -18.75
N SER A 196 3.10 -6.79 -18.25
CA SER A 196 3.09 -6.36 -16.83
C SER A 196 2.02 -5.30 -16.52
N SER A 197 1.38 -4.72 -17.54
CA SER A 197 0.29 -3.73 -17.38
C SER A 197 -0.99 -4.30 -16.74
N PHE A 198 -1.15 -5.64 -16.68
CA PHE A 198 -2.31 -6.30 -16.07
C PHE A 198 -2.33 -6.33 -14.53
N THR A 199 -1.31 -5.82 -13.86
CA THR A 199 -1.18 -5.83 -12.38
C THR A 199 -1.63 -4.53 -11.72
N SER A 200 -2.28 -3.61 -12.43
CA SER A 200 -2.69 -2.32 -11.87
C SER A 200 -3.72 -2.49 -10.73
N TYR A 201 -3.38 -1.97 -9.56
CA TYR A 201 -4.25 -1.94 -8.36
C TYR A 201 -5.40 -0.93 -8.46
N SER A 202 -5.43 -0.08 -9.48
CA SER A 202 -6.45 0.94 -9.70
C SER A 202 -7.28 0.70 -10.96
N LYS A 203 -8.55 1.10 -10.94
CA LYS A 203 -9.50 1.00 -12.07
C LYS A 203 -9.02 1.73 -13.33
N SER A 204 -8.18 2.77 -13.19
CA SER A 204 -7.76 3.67 -14.28
C SER A 204 -6.32 3.48 -14.73
N GLY A 205 -5.52 2.61 -14.08
CA GLY A 205 -4.09 2.47 -14.33
C GLY A 205 -3.31 3.77 -14.00
N PHE A 206 -2.03 3.64 -13.64
CA PHE A 206 -1.13 4.79 -13.45
C PHE A 206 -0.14 4.80 -14.63
N ASN A 207 -0.48 5.55 -15.68
CA ASN A 207 0.25 5.55 -16.95
C ASN A 207 1.30 6.68 -17.00
N ASP A 208 2.01 6.81 -18.15
CA ASP A 208 3.06 7.80 -18.33
C ASP A 208 2.57 9.25 -18.18
N VAL A 209 1.31 9.54 -18.49
CA VAL A 209 0.71 10.88 -18.24
C VAL A 209 0.62 11.14 -16.73
N ASN A 210 0.20 10.14 -15.97
CA ASN A 210 0.11 10.25 -14.50
C ASN A 210 1.51 10.34 -13.87
N GLN A 211 2.51 9.61 -14.39
CA GLN A 211 3.92 9.76 -13.96
C GLN A 211 4.44 11.17 -14.19
N LYS A 212 4.16 11.76 -15.37
CA LYS A 212 4.52 13.15 -15.67
C LYS A 212 3.81 14.16 -14.76
N GLN A 213 2.54 13.93 -14.45
CA GLN A 213 1.79 14.78 -13.52
C GLN A 213 2.36 14.70 -12.09
N LEU A 214 2.70 13.49 -11.63
CA LEU A 214 3.34 13.28 -10.34
C LEU A 214 4.68 14.01 -10.27
N ALA A 215 5.53 13.90 -11.29
CA ALA A 215 6.83 14.57 -11.30
C ALA A 215 6.70 16.11 -11.22
N LYS A 216 5.73 16.70 -11.93
CA LYS A 216 5.42 18.14 -11.81
C LYS A 216 5.01 18.50 -10.38
N PHE A 217 4.17 17.67 -9.75
CA PHE A 217 3.75 17.89 -8.37
C PHE A 217 4.93 17.77 -7.40
N VAL A 218 5.76 16.73 -7.54
CA VAL A 218 6.99 16.53 -6.76
C VAL A 218 7.91 17.75 -6.88
N GLN A 219 8.10 18.29 -8.09
CA GLN A 219 8.91 19.47 -8.32
C GLN A 219 8.36 20.71 -7.59
N VAL A 220 7.04 20.90 -7.56
CA VAL A 220 6.40 22.04 -6.87
C VAL A 220 6.62 22.00 -5.36
N ILE A 221 6.59 20.80 -4.75
CA ILE A 221 6.71 20.65 -3.29
C ILE A 221 8.15 20.45 -2.82
N SER A 222 9.11 20.28 -3.73
CA SER A 222 10.52 19.96 -3.39
C SER A 222 11.22 21.05 -2.60
N ASP A 223 10.81 22.31 -2.73
CA ASP A 223 11.40 23.42 -1.96
C ASP A 223 10.95 23.45 -0.48
N LYS A 224 9.89 22.69 -0.15
CA LYS A 224 9.23 22.70 1.16
C LYS A 224 9.38 21.38 1.93
N SER A 225 9.98 20.36 1.32
CA SER A 225 10.03 19.03 1.90
C SER A 225 11.22 18.22 1.40
N PHE A 226 11.68 17.28 2.22
CA PHE A 226 12.52 16.18 1.75
C PHE A 226 11.62 15.18 1.00
N ILE A 227 12.04 14.78 -0.17
CA ILE A 227 11.28 13.89 -1.03
C ILE A 227 12.08 12.64 -1.32
N MET A 228 11.43 11.49 -1.20
CA MET A 228 11.90 10.23 -1.74
C MET A 228 10.77 9.60 -2.55
N LEU A 229 11.08 9.16 -3.77
CA LEU A 229 10.14 8.48 -4.66
C LEU A 229 10.78 7.19 -5.17
N SER A 230 10.03 6.08 -5.12
CA SER A 230 10.43 4.81 -5.72
C SER A 230 9.67 4.52 -7.00
N ASN A 231 10.34 3.87 -7.97
CA ASN A 231 9.69 3.38 -9.18
C ASN A 231 10.54 2.26 -9.85
N SER A 232 9.98 1.61 -10.88
CA SER A 232 10.74 0.70 -11.73
C SER A 232 11.85 1.44 -12.48
N ASP A 233 12.98 0.77 -12.72
CA ASP A 233 14.01 1.30 -13.63
C ASP A 233 13.75 0.80 -15.06
N PRO A 234 13.31 1.68 -16.01
CA PRO A 234 13.04 1.26 -17.38
C PRO A 234 14.31 0.78 -18.10
N LYS A 235 15.49 1.25 -17.70
CA LYS A 235 16.78 0.80 -18.27
C LYS A 235 17.09 -0.68 -18.00
N ASN A 236 16.32 -1.32 -17.13
CA ASN A 236 16.35 -2.77 -16.96
C ASN A 236 15.88 -3.55 -18.21
N THR A 237 15.03 -2.93 -19.02
CA THR A 237 14.45 -3.53 -20.22
C THR A 237 14.98 -2.89 -21.49
N ASP A 238 15.14 -1.57 -21.50
CA ASP A 238 15.71 -0.79 -22.60
C ASP A 238 16.69 0.24 -22.02
N GLN A 239 17.98 0.08 -22.33
CA GLN A 239 19.05 0.97 -21.85
C GLN A 239 18.91 2.42 -22.36
N ASN A 240 18.15 2.64 -23.42
CA ASN A 240 17.89 3.94 -24.01
C ASN A 240 16.58 4.58 -23.51
N ASP A 241 15.83 3.93 -22.63
CA ASP A 241 14.61 4.52 -22.02
C ASP A 241 15.00 5.47 -20.89
N ASP A 242 15.20 6.75 -21.24
CA ASP A 242 15.56 7.84 -20.34
C ASP A 242 14.33 8.51 -19.67
N PHE A 243 13.15 7.87 -19.71
CA PHE A 243 11.89 8.47 -19.26
C PHE A 243 11.98 9.10 -17.86
N PHE A 244 12.50 8.38 -16.86
CA PHE A 244 12.63 8.93 -15.52
C PHE A 244 13.87 9.82 -15.36
N ASP A 245 14.95 9.57 -16.10
CA ASP A 245 16.14 10.43 -16.10
C ASP A 245 15.81 11.85 -16.61
N GLU A 246 15.00 11.97 -17.66
CA GLU A 246 14.50 13.24 -18.15
C GLU A 246 13.51 13.89 -17.18
N LEU A 247 12.59 13.09 -16.63
CA LEU A 247 11.49 13.55 -15.80
C LEU A 247 11.96 14.12 -14.44
N TYR A 248 13.01 13.53 -13.90
CA TYR A 248 13.61 13.89 -12.60
C TYR A 248 15.04 14.42 -12.72
N ASN A 249 15.39 15.07 -13.84
CA ASN A 249 16.75 15.56 -14.15
C ASN A 249 17.32 16.59 -13.15
N LYS A 250 16.46 17.18 -12.28
CA LYS A 250 16.86 18.10 -11.21
C LYS A 250 17.02 17.42 -9.84
N PHE A 251 16.81 16.10 -9.78
CA PHE A 251 16.83 15.29 -8.58
C PHE A 251 17.96 14.27 -8.63
N ASN A 252 18.33 13.73 -7.47
CA ASN A 252 19.25 12.61 -7.40
C ASN A 252 18.52 11.31 -7.76
N ILE A 253 18.94 10.64 -8.82
CA ILE A 253 18.38 9.35 -9.23
C ILE A 253 19.38 8.25 -8.85
N ILE A 254 18.98 7.38 -7.94
CA ILE A 254 19.79 6.29 -7.40
C ILE A 254 19.18 4.98 -7.91
N ARG A 255 19.95 4.19 -8.64
CA ARG A 255 19.57 2.85 -9.08
C ARG A 255 19.90 1.83 -8.01
N ILE A 256 18.89 1.07 -7.58
CA ILE A 256 19.01 0.08 -6.51
C ILE A 256 18.58 -1.30 -7.01
N LEU A 257 18.98 -2.34 -6.29
CA LEU A 257 18.55 -3.70 -6.56
C LEU A 257 17.53 -4.15 -5.49
N ALA A 258 16.25 -4.16 -5.84
CA ALA A 258 15.18 -4.59 -4.94
C ALA A 258 14.87 -6.09 -5.08
N PRO A 259 14.66 -6.82 -3.96
CA PRO A 259 14.25 -8.21 -4.01
C PRO A 259 12.78 -8.33 -4.43
N ARG A 260 12.49 -9.09 -5.47
CA ARG A 260 11.12 -9.37 -5.90
C ARG A 260 10.56 -10.57 -5.14
N SER A 261 9.62 -10.33 -4.23
CA SER A 261 9.01 -11.37 -3.37
C SER A 261 7.90 -12.17 -4.07
N ILE A 262 7.30 -11.62 -5.14
CA ILE A 262 6.12 -12.19 -5.80
C ILE A 262 6.38 -12.30 -7.30
N ASN A 263 6.72 -13.52 -7.76
CA ASN A 263 6.63 -13.91 -9.16
C ASN A 263 5.92 -15.25 -9.25
N SER A 264 5.04 -15.42 -10.25
CA SER A 264 4.39 -16.69 -10.57
C SER A 264 5.40 -17.72 -11.09
N ASP A 265 6.52 -17.26 -11.66
CA ASP A 265 7.62 -18.08 -12.14
C ASP A 265 8.76 -18.11 -11.14
N GLY A 266 9.12 -19.32 -10.68
CA GLY A 266 10.18 -19.52 -9.67
C GLY A 266 11.57 -19.06 -10.12
N GLU A 267 11.86 -19.10 -11.43
CA GLU A 267 13.12 -18.64 -12.02
C GLU A 267 13.25 -17.12 -12.10
N GLY A 268 12.12 -16.38 -12.04
CA GLY A 268 12.09 -14.91 -12.06
C GLY A 268 12.22 -14.25 -10.68
N ARG A 269 12.62 -14.95 -9.61
CA ARG A 269 12.83 -14.42 -8.26
C ARG A 269 14.23 -13.85 -8.08
N GLY A 270 14.62 -12.89 -8.94
CA GLY A 270 15.89 -12.18 -8.86
C GLY A 270 15.74 -10.79 -8.23
N LYS A 271 16.89 -10.13 -8.01
CA LYS A 271 16.90 -8.71 -7.71
C LYS A 271 16.56 -7.96 -9.01
N ILE A 272 15.64 -6.98 -8.91
CA ILE A 272 15.21 -6.16 -10.03
C ILE A 272 15.72 -4.74 -9.80
N PRO A 273 16.29 -4.09 -10.83
CA PRO A 273 16.60 -2.69 -10.77
C PRO A 273 15.36 -1.83 -10.56
N GLU A 274 15.42 -0.97 -9.56
CA GLU A 274 14.46 0.06 -9.25
C GLU A 274 15.20 1.40 -9.10
N ILE A 275 14.49 2.50 -9.19
CA ILE A 275 15.02 3.82 -8.92
C ILE A 275 14.50 4.37 -7.60
N LEU A 276 15.37 5.09 -6.90
CA LEU A 276 14.99 6.02 -5.85
C LEU A 276 15.35 7.43 -6.32
N VAL A 277 14.39 8.34 -6.27
CA VAL A 277 14.56 9.74 -6.61
C VAL A 277 14.51 10.56 -5.33
N THR A 278 15.51 11.42 -5.08
CA THR A 278 15.55 12.29 -3.90
C THR A 278 15.96 13.72 -4.27
N ASN A 279 15.56 14.71 -3.44
CA ASN A 279 15.97 16.11 -3.60
C ASN A 279 17.05 16.55 -2.59
N TYR A 280 17.68 15.60 -1.91
CA TYR A 280 18.71 15.85 -0.89
C TYR A 280 19.89 14.90 -1.06
#